data_353c20090b2a7680460713233e2e0cb6
#
_entry.id   353c20090b2a7680460713233e2e0cb6
#
_cell.length_a   1.000
_cell.length_b   1.000
_cell.length_c   1.000
_cell.angle_alpha   90.00
_cell.angle_beta   90.00
_cell.angle_gamma   90.00
#
_symmetry.space_group_name_H-M   'P 1'
#
loop_
_entity.id
_entity.type
_entity.pdbx_description
1 polymer ?
#
loop_
_entity_poly.entity_id
_entity_poly.type
_entity_poly.pdbx_seq_one_letter_code
_entity_poly.pdbx_strand_id
1 'polypeptide(L)'
;MEYVSLDVRDPRFGELLDELRDRHGRLDGVIHGAGVLDDHFLRDKTLAGFDRVFGTKLDGARAILDRQAGMRFVVLFGSVSGVFGNKGQADYAAANDALDTLARTRDGLHDCRVISLDWGPWGGGGMVSVELEREYARRGIGLVDPADGVMALLHEVAAGSGPSQLVVMRGAPEAFAPPIDHTPASDDLVAGPRA
;
A
#
# COMPACT_ATOMS: atom_id res chain seq x y z
N MET A 1 -0.93 7.82 24.95
CA MET A 1 -0.32 7.63 23.62
C MET A 1 1.19 7.64 23.78
N GLU A 2 1.88 6.66 23.27
CA GLU A 2 3.34 6.53 23.27
C GLU A 2 3.86 6.68 21.85
N TYR A 3 5.01 7.32 21.68
CA TYR A 3 5.68 7.49 20.39
C TYR A 3 7.04 6.84 20.43
N VAL A 4 7.33 5.98 19.43
CA VAL A 4 8.62 5.32 19.25
C VAL A 4 9.13 5.63 17.84
N SER A 5 10.34 6.16 17.72
CA SER A 5 11.00 6.40 16.42
C SER A 5 11.79 5.15 16.03
N LEU A 6 11.27 4.39 15.06
CA LEU A 6 11.91 3.17 14.56
C LEU A 6 11.56 2.98 13.08
N ASP A 7 12.55 2.57 12.28
CA ASP A 7 12.29 2.15 10.89
C ASP A 7 11.58 0.78 10.91
N VAL A 8 10.48 0.64 10.20
CA VAL A 8 9.72 -0.61 10.13
C VAL A 8 10.50 -1.76 9.47
N ARG A 9 11.61 -1.46 8.80
CA ARG A 9 12.56 -2.44 8.24
C ARG A 9 13.61 -2.91 9.25
N ASP A 10 13.73 -2.21 10.39
CA ASP A 10 14.66 -2.62 11.44
C ASP A 10 14.16 -3.93 12.08
N PRO A 11 15.02 -4.96 12.24
CA PRO A 11 14.63 -6.21 12.90
C PRO A 11 13.99 -6.00 14.29
N ARG A 12 14.37 -4.93 14.99
CA ARG A 12 13.80 -4.55 16.29
C ARG A 12 12.31 -4.16 16.22
N PHE A 13 11.78 -3.89 15.02
CA PHE A 13 10.35 -3.57 14.88
C PHE A 13 9.45 -4.73 15.33
N GLY A 14 9.83 -5.97 15.00
CA GLY A 14 9.15 -7.15 15.50
C GLY A 14 9.22 -7.28 17.02
N GLU A 15 10.40 -7.06 17.60
CA GLU A 15 10.62 -7.08 19.06
C GLU A 15 9.73 -6.04 19.76
N LEU A 16 9.64 -4.83 19.19
CA LEU A 16 8.76 -3.77 19.72
C LEU A 16 7.29 -4.21 19.77
N LEU A 17 6.81 -4.91 18.75
CA LEU A 17 5.42 -5.43 18.75
C LEU A 17 5.21 -6.47 19.85
N ASP A 18 6.19 -7.33 20.09
CA ASP A 18 6.17 -8.32 21.15
C ASP A 18 6.20 -7.64 22.53
N GLU A 19 7.08 -6.66 22.73
CA GLU A 19 7.15 -5.86 23.96
C GLU A 19 5.84 -5.12 24.27
N LEU A 20 5.19 -4.54 23.23
CA LEU A 20 3.90 -3.86 23.40
C LEU A 20 2.81 -4.85 23.84
N ARG A 21 2.79 -6.05 23.25
CA ARG A 21 1.87 -7.10 23.62
C ARG A 21 2.08 -7.53 25.07
N ASP A 22 3.32 -7.76 25.50
CA ASP A 22 3.66 -8.19 26.84
C ASP A 22 3.32 -7.11 27.88
N ARG A 23 3.63 -5.85 27.57
CA ARG A 23 3.37 -4.72 28.45
C ARG A 23 1.88 -4.46 28.71
N HIS A 24 1.06 -4.62 27.68
CA HIS A 24 -0.38 -4.34 27.75
C HIS A 24 -1.26 -5.61 27.89
N GLY A 25 -0.63 -6.80 27.90
CA GLY A 25 -1.31 -8.09 27.97
C GLY A 25 -1.99 -8.48 26.67
N ARG A 26 -2.12 -7.57 25.70
CA ARG A 26 -2.70 -7.81 24.38
C ARG A 26 -2.32 -6.72 23.38
N LEU A 27 -2.38 -7.05 22.10
CA LEU A 27 -2.33 -6.13 20.96
C LEU A 27 -3.54 -6.44 20.07
N ASP A 28 -4.55 -5.58 20.10
CA ASP A 28 -5.84 -5.85 19.43
C ASP A 28 -5.77 -5.69 17.91
N GLY A 29 -4.94 -4.82 17.42
CA GLY A 29 -4.76 -4.61 15.99
C GLY A 29 -3.65 -3.64 15.65
N VAL A 30 -3.27 -3.65 14.39
CA VAL A 30 -2.21 -2.79 13.84
C VAL A 30 -2.66 -2.18 12.53
N ILE A 31 -2.35 -0.90 12.33
CA ILE A 31 -2.49 -0.21 11.06
C ILE A 31 -1.09 0.08 10.53
N HIS A 32 -0.74 -0.54 9.41
CA HIS A 32 0.53 -0.34 8.73
C HIS A 32 0.39 0.72 7.64
N GLY A 33 0.83 1.93 7.95
CA GLY A 33 0.80 3.06 7.01
C GLY A 33 2.19 3.53 6.56
N ALA A 34 3.27 2.80 6.90
CA ALA A 34 4.61 3.18 6.46
C ALA A 34 4.76 3.07 4.94
N GLY A 35 5.44 4.03 4.35
CA GLY A 35 5.72 4.06 2.93
C GLY A 35 6.62 5.22 2.56
N VAL A 36 7.41 5.03 1.52
CA VAL A 36 8.27 6.05 0.91
C VAL A 36 8.07 6.05 -0.59
N LEU A 37 8.32 7.18 -1.24
CA LEU A 37 8.29 7.33 -2.69
C LEU A 37 9.70 7.54 -3.23
N ASP A 38 9.94 7.02 -4.44
CA ASP A 38 11.15 7.23 -5.22
C ASP A 38 10.79 7.22 -6.71
N ASP A 39 10.00 8.21 -7.12
CA ASP A 39 9.34 8.24 -8.42
C ASP A 39 10.33 8.51 -9.55
N HIS A 40 10.63 7.48 -10.32
CA HIS A 40 11.50 7.51 -11.50
C HIS A 40 10.95 6.58 -12.58
N PHE A 41 11.21 6.88 -13.85
CA PHE A 41 10.93 5.91 -14.91
C PHE A 41 11.73 4.63 -14.71
N LEU A 42 11.19 3.50 -15.16
CA LEU A 42 11.80 2.19 -14.97
C LEU A 42 13.27 2.13 -15.40
N ARG A 43 13.62 2.80 -16.52
CA ARG A 43 14.99 2.88 -17.02
C ARG A 43 15.97 3.62 -16.11
N ASP A 44 15.44 4.49 -15.23
CA ASP A 44 16.21 5.36 -14.36
C ASP A 44 16.18 4.87 -12.89
N LYS A 45 15.40 3.80 -12.62
CA LYS A 45 15.32 3.19 -11.28
C LYS A 45 16.58 2.42 -10.94
N THR A 46 17.01 2.54 -9.69
CA THR A 46 18.09 1.72 -9.15
C THR A 46 17.51 0.59 -8.31
N LEU A 47 18.24 -0.54 -8.22
CA LEU A 47 17.84 -1.65 -7.35
C LEU A 47 17.70 -1.19 -5.88
N ALA A 48 18.64 -0.38 -5.39
CA ALA A 48 18.59 0.15 -4.03
C ALA A 48 17.37 1.06 -3.78
N GLY A 49 16.95 1.86 -4.77
CA GLY A 49 15.73 2.65 -4.72
C GLY A 49 14.49 1.77 -4.67
N PHE A 50 14.44 0.74 -5.53
CA PHE A 50 13.38 -0.26 -5.53
C PHE A 50 13.26 -0.96 -4.18
N ASP A 51 14.36 -1.52 -3.67
CA ASP A 51 14.39 -2.23 -2.38
C ASP A 51 13.97 -1.34 -1.22
N ARG A 52 14.33 -0.05 -1.26
CA ARG A 52 13.91 0.91 -0.24
C ARG A 52 12.40 1.11 -0.25
N VAL A 53 11.79 1.33 -1.41
CA VAL A 53 10.34 1.56 -1.53
C VAL A 53 9.57 0.29 -1.20
N PHE A 54 9.94 -0.82 -1.83
CA PHE A 54 9.29 -2.12 -1.69
C PHE A 54 9.44 -2.66 -0.27
N GLY A 55 10.67 -2.67 0.26
CA GLY A 55 10.97 -3.19 1.60
C GLY A 55 10.27 -2.39 2.70
N THR A 56 10.17 -1.06 2.60
CA THR A 56 9.46 -0.27 3.62
C THR A 56 8.03 -0.74 3.83
N LYS A 57 7.32 -1.09 2.76
CA LYS A 57 5.96 -1.63 2.87
C LYS A 57 5.96 -3.10 3.26
N LEU A 58 6.75 -3.91 2.60
CA LEU A 58 6.65 -5.36 2.72
C LEU A 58 7.28 -5.92 4.00
N ASP A 59 8.44 -5.42 4.42
CA ASP A 59 9.12 -5.94 5.61
C ASP A 59 8.33 -5.58 6.88
N GLY A 60 7.81 -4.33 6.95
CA GLY A 60 6.92 -3.92 8.03
C GLY A 60 5.64 -4.75 8.08
N ALA A 61 4.99 -4.98 6.94
CA ALA A 61 3.79 -5.82 6.86
C ALA A 61 4.07 -7.26 7.30
N ARG A 62 5.18 -7.85 6.86
CA ARG A 62 5.58 -9.22 7.26
C ARG A 62 5.83 -9.32 8.76
N ALA A 63 6.59 -8.38 9.33
CA ALA A 63 6.87 -8.37 10.78
C ALA A 63 5.59 -8.33 11.62
N ILE A 64 4.56 -7.59 11.16
CA ILE A 64 3.25 -7.52 11.79
C ILE A 64 2.49 -8.83 11.61
N LEU A 65 2.40 -9.34 10.37
CA LEU A 65 1.61 -10.52 10.03
C LEU A 65 2.16 -11.82 10.61
N ASP A 66 3.47 -11.91 10.83
CA ASP A 66 4.08 -13.05 11.54
C ASP A 66 3.71 -13.07 13.03
N ARG A 67 3.12 -11.97 13.53
CA ARG A 67 2.65 -11.78 14.91
C ARG A 67 1.15 -11.58 15.02
N GLN A 68 0.38 -11.85 13.95
CA GLN A 68 -1.06 -11.59 13.93
C GLN A 68 -1.89 -12.44 14.89
N ALA A 69 -1.35 -13.55 15.38
CA ALA A 69 -2.04 -14.40 16.36
C ALA A 69 -2.44 -13.59 17.61
N GLY A 70 -3.73 -13.64 17.96
CA GLY A 70 -4.32 -12.86 19.04
C GLY A 70 -4.68 -11.42 18.71
N MET A 71 -4.36 -10.92 17.51
CA MET A 71 -4.91 -9.67 17.00
C MET A 71 -6.31 -9.91 16.44
N ARG A 72 -7.16 -8.89 16.50
CA ARG A 72 -8.49 -8.89 15.90
C ARG A 72 -8.45 -8.41 14.44
N PHE A 73 -7.56 -7.48 14.14
CA PHE A 73 -7.40 -6.94 12.79
C PHE A 73 -5.96 -6.47 12.50
N VAL A 74 -5.59 -6.51 11.22
CA VAL A 74 -4.45 -5.81 10.64
C VAL A 74 -4.94 -5.05 9.41
N VAL A 75 -4.66 -3.74 9.35
CA VAL A 75 -4.95 -2.92 8.18
C VAL A 75 -3.66 -2.54 7.49
N LEU A 76 -3.54 -2.85 6.22
CA LEU A 76 -2.43 -2.49 5.36
C LEU A 76 -2.86 -1.31 4.48
N PHE A 77 -2.14 -0.19 4.54
CA PHE A 77 -2.40 0.95 3.66
C PHE A 77 -1.75 0.71 2.30
N GLY A 78 -2.56 0.20 1.39
CA GLY A 78 -2.28 0.06 -0.02
C GLY A 78 -2.47 1.37 -0.79
N SER A 79 -2.50 1.27 -2.09
CA SER A 79 -2.70 2.39 -3.01
C SER A 79 -3.35 1.94 -4.30
N VAL A 80 -4.18 2.79 -4.88
CA VAL A 80 -4.70 2.62 -6.26
C VAL A 80 -3.59 2.37 -7.29
N SER A 81 -2.35 2.78 -6.99
CA SER A 81 -1.19 2.47 -7.82
C SER A 81 -0.89 0.96 -7.89
N GLY A 82 -1.21 0.18 -6.84
CA GLY A 82 -1.10 -1.29 -6.85
C GLY A 82 -2.11 -1.92 -7.80
N VAL A 83 -3.32 -1.34 -7.89
CA VAL A 83 -4.42 -1.87 -8.70
C VAL A 83 -4.32 -1.44 -10.16
N PHE A 84 -4.06 -0.14 -10.40
CA PHE A 84 -4.13 0.46 -11.76
C PHE A 84 -2.75 0.79 -12.35
N GLY A 85 -1.68 0.65 -11.56
CA GLY A 85 -0.37 1.16 -11.93
C GLY A 85 -0.28 2.67 -11.86
N ASN A 86 0.94 3.20 -11.88
CA ASN A 86 1.18 4.62 -12.06
C ASN A 86 2.55 4.84 -12.71
N LYS A 87 2.59 5.76 -13.68
CA LYS A 87 3.82 6.07 -14.42
C LYS A 87 4.91 6.59 -13.47
N GLY A 88 6.08 5.97 -13.51
CA GLY A 88 7.20 6.31 -12.64
C GLY A 88 7.19 5.61 -11.28
N GLN A 89 6.17 4.86 -10.94
CA GLN A 89 5.97 4.21 -9.63
C GLN A 89 5.99 2.67 -9.68
N ALA A 90 6.80 2.07 -10.54
CA ALA A 90 6.83 0.60 -10.68
C ALA A 90 7.14 -0.14 -9.37
N ASP A 91 8.06 0.38 -8.55
CA ASP A 91 8.39 -0.13 -7.22
C ASP A 91 7.26 0.07 -6.22
N TYR A 92 6.65 1.26 -6.21
CA TYR A 92 5.54 1.59 -5.33
C TYR A 92 4.28 0.78 -5.69
N ALA A 93 3.99 0.63 -6.99
CA ALA A 93 2.90 -0.22 -7.47
C ALA A 93 3.11 -1.69 -7.05
N ALA A 94 4.30 -2.23 -7.29
CA ALA A 94 4.65 -3.59 -6.89
C ALA A 94 4.55 -3.80 -5.37
N ALA A 95 4.98 -2.82 -4.56
CA ALA A 95 4.90 -2.89 -3.11
C ALA A 95 3.43 -2.94 -2.62
N ASN A 96 2.53 -2.14 -3.23
CA ASN A 96 1.12 -2.14 -2.85
C ASN A 96 0.40 -3.41 -3.31
N ASP A 97 0.63 -3.91 -4.52
CA ASP A 97 0.10 -5.21 -4.97
C ASP A 97 0.58 -6.38 -4.08
N ALA A 98 1.83 -6.30 -3.59
CA ALA A 98 2.33 -7.28 -2.62
C ALA A 98 1.57 -7.21 -1.27
N LEU A 99 1.17 -6.01 -0.79
CA LEU A 99 0.31 -5.86 0.40
C LEU A 99 -1.07 -6.50 0.16
N ASP A 100 -1.66 -6.32 -1.01
CA ASP A 100 -2.94 -6.91 -1.38
C ASP A 100 -2.85 -8.44 -1.38
N THR A 101 -1.76 -8.97 -1.91
CA THR A 101 -1.49 -10.41 -1.89
C THR A 101 -1.33 -10.93 -0.46
N LEU A 102 -0.61 -10.20 0.41
CA LEU A 102 -0.49 -10.54 1.82
C LEU A 102 -1.86 -10.51 2.51
N ALA A 103 -2.68 -9.49 2.28
CA ALA A 103 -4.02 -9.43 2.85
C ALA A 103 -4.85 -10.65 2.45
N ARG A 104 -4.93 -10.94 1.15
CA ARG A 104 -5.70 -12.11 0.63
C ARG A 104 -5.22 -13.45 1.19
N THR A 105 -3.94 -13.61 1.47
CA THR A 105 -3.37 -14.88 1.94
C THR A 105 -3.35 -15.04 3.45
N ARG A 106 -3.45 -13.95 4.20
CA ARG A 106 -3.36 -13.92 5.67
C ARG A 106 -4.68 -13.64 6.35
N ASP A 107 -5.69 -13.15 5.61
CA ASP A 107 -7.02 -12.88 6.16
C ASP A 107 -7.68 -14.15 6.72
N GLY A 108 -8.29 -14.02 7.88
CA GLY A 108 -8.91 -15.13 8.61
C GLY A 108 -7.95 -16.10 9.31
N LEU A 109 -6.64 -16.01 9.07
CA LEU A 109 -5.68 -16.82 9.84
C LEU A 109 -5.65 -16.35 11.29
N HIS A 110 -5.73 -17.30 12.22
CA HIS A 110 -5.78 -17.04 13.68
C HIS A 110 -6.95 -16.13 14.12
N ASP A 111 -8.08 -16.19 13.41
CA ASP A 111 -9.26 -15.33 13.63
C ASP A 111 -8.94 -13.83 13.51
N CYS A 112 -7.86 -13.48 12.84
CA CYS A 112 -7.44 -12.11 12.58
C CYS A 112 -7.91 -11.65 11.21
N ARG A 113 -8.67 -10.56 11.15
CA ARG A 113 -9.03 -9.93 9.89
C ARG A 113 -7.85 -9.14 9.33
N VAL A 114 -7.41 -9.44 8.11
CA VAL A 114 -6.35 -8.71 7.42
C VAL A 114 -6.95 -8.02 6.18
N ILE A 115 -6.81 -6.70 6.12
CA ILE A 115 -7.41 -5.88 5.06
C ILE A 115 -6.32 -5.02 4.41
N SER A 116 -6.24 -5.02 3.08
CA SER A 116 -5.55 -3.98 2.32
C SER A 116 -6.54 -2.91 1.88
N LEU A 117 -6.27 -1.65 2.22
CA LEU A 117 -7.04 -0.50 1.77
C LEU A 117 -6.23 0.26 0.71
N ASP A 118 -6.64 0.14 -0.56
CA ASP A 118 -6.00 0.79 -1.68
C ASP A 118 -6.51 2.22 -1.82
N TRP A 119 -5.80 3.14 -1.19
CA TRP A 119 -6.18 4.53 -1.15
C TRP A 119 -5.92 5.24 -2.47
N GLY A 120 -6.91 6.00 -2.92
CA GLY A 120 -6.72 7.10 -3.86
C GLY A 120 -5.94 8.26 -3.22
N PRO A 121 -5.68 9.33 -3.96
CA PRO A 121 -4.97 10.50 -3.43
C PRO A 121 -5.78 11.18 -2.32
N TRP A 122 -5.11 11.52 -1.21
CA TRP A 122 -5.71 12.17 -0.06
C TRP A 122 -5.62 13.69 -0.19
N GLY A 123 -6.68 14.39 0.22
CA GLY A 123 -6.70 15.83 0.43
C GLY A 123 -6.07 16.23 1.77
N GLY A 124 -5.89 17.54 1.98
CA GLY A 124 -5.42 18.07 3.25
C GLY A 124 -3.92 18.00 3.49
N GLY A 125 -3.11 17.75 2.46
CA GLY A 125 -1.65 17.67 2.53
C GLY A 125 -1.12 16.23 2.52
N GLY A 126 0.19 16.07 2.69
CA GLY A 126 0.86 14.77 2.62
C GLY A 126 1.63 14.58 1.31
N MET A 127 1.46 13.43 0.63
CA MET A 127 2.21 13.08 -0.59
C MET A 127 1.72 13.80 -1.86
N VAL A 128 0.58 14.49 -1.82
CA VAL A 128 -0.02 15.16 -2.98
C VAL A 128 0.38 16.64 -2.99
N SER A 129 1.17 17.06 -3.98
CA SER A 129 1.48 18.47 -4.21
C SER A 129 0.32 19.19 -4.91
N VAL A 130 0.31 20.53 -4.87
CA VAL A 130 -0.70 21.36 -5.55
C VAL A 130 -0.72 21.09 -7.06
N GLU A 131 0.44 20.85 -7.66
CA GLU A 131 0.56 20.53 -9.10
C GLU A 131 -0.08 19.16 -9.39
N LEU A 132 0.16 18.17 -8.54
CA LEU A 132 -0.39 16.84 -8.67
C LEU A 132 -1.91 16.84 -8.43
N GLU A 133 -2.41 17.65 -7.49
CA GLU A 133 -3.83 17.85 -7.28
C GLU A 133 -4.53 18.39 -8.54
N ARG A 134 -3.92 19.39 -9.20
CA ARG A 134 -4.45 19.92 -10.47
C ARG A 134 -4.43 18.88 -11.58
N GLU A 135 -3.41 18.03 -11.62
CA GLU A 135 -3.32 16.96 -12.60
C GLU A 135 -4.42 15.90 -12.36
N TYR A 136 -4.65 15.50 -11.11
CA TYR A 136 -5.74 14.61 -10.73
C TYR A 136 -7.10 15.21 -11.14
N ALA A 137 -7.35 16.48 -10.81
CA ALA A 137 -8.59 17.15 -11.16
C ALA A 137 -8.85 17.16 -12.69
N ARG A 138 -7.81 17.37 -13.52
CA ARG A 138 -7.94 17.29 -14.99
C ARG A 138 -8.31 15.89 -15.49
N ARG A 139 -7.91 14.86 -14.77
CA ARG A 139 -8.25 13.45 -15.07
C ARG A 139 -9.57 13.01 -14.47
N GLY A 140 -10.29 13.86 -13.77
CA GLY A 140 -11.54 13.50 -13.07
C GLY A 140 -11.32 12.70 -11.79
N ILE A 141 -10.11 12.72 -11.24
CA ILE A 141 -9.74 12.08 -9.98
C ILE A 141 -9.94 13.08 -8.85
N GLY A 142 -10.85 12.80 -7.93
CA GLY A 142 -11.04 13.57 -6.71
C GLY A 142 -10.09 13.11 -5.60
N LEU A 143 -9.81 14.02 -4.67
CA LEU A 143 -9.07 13.67 -3.46
C LEU A 143 -10.00 13.04 -2.42
N VAL A 144 -9.52 12.04 -1.71
CA VAL A 144 -10.20 11.46 -0.55
C VAL A 144 -10.18 12.49 0.58
N ASP A 145 -11.34 12.88 1.07
CA ASP A 145 -11.43 13.74 2.24
C ASP A 145 -10.93 12.98 3.48
N PRO A 146 -10.09 13.57 4.34
CA PRO A 146 -9.56 12.89 5.52
C PRO A 146 -10.63 12.33 6.46
N ALA A 147 -11.74 13.04 6.65
CA ALA A 147 -12.84 12.56 7.51
C ALA A 147 -13.54 11.35 6.86
N ASP A 148 -13.81 11.39 5.55
CA ASP A 148 -14.40 10.27 4.82
C ASP A 148 -13.47 9.04 4.83
N GLY A 149 -12.16 9.25 4.65
CA GLY A 149 -11.18 8.18 4.69
C GLY A 149 -11.09 7.50 6.07
N VAL A 150 -11.07 8.30 7.14
CA VAL A 150 -11.13 7.77 8.52
C VAL A 150 -12.42 6.99 8.75
N MET A 151 -13.57 7.48 8.28
CA MET A 151 -14.84 6.77 8.42
C MET A 151 -14.86 5.47 7.64
N ALA A 152 -14.29 5.42 6.43
CA ALA A 152 -14.16 4.19 5.65
C ALA A 152 -13.30 3.15 6.40
N LEU A 153 -12.14 3.56 6.92
CA LEU A 153 -11.28 2.71 7.73
C LEU A 153 -12.02 2.12 8.94
N LEU A 154 -12.69 2.99 9.73
CA LEU A 154 -13.42 2.57 10.93
C LEU A 154 -14.57 1.63 10.60
N HIS A 155 -15.28 1.87 9.50
CA HIS A 155 -16.35 1.01 9.03
C HIS A 155 -15.82 -0.40 8.70
N GLU A 156 -14.71 -0.50 7.97
CA GLU A 156 -14.12 -1.80 7.61
C GLU A 156 -13.59 -2.57 8.82
N VAL A 157 -12.95 -1.88 9.76
CA VAL A 157 -12.51 -2.51 11.01
C VAL A 157 -13.69 -2.99 11.85
N ALA A 158 -14.77 -2.19 11.93
CA ALA A 158 -15.96 -2.54 12.70
C ALA A 158 -16.80 -3.65 12.06
N ALA A 159 -16.80 -3.78 10.74
CA ALA A 159 -17.53 -4.81 10.01
C ALA A 159 -17.06 -6.22 10.36
N GLY A 160 -15.78 -6.40 10.71
CA GLY A 160 -15.20 -7.68 11.17
C GLY A 160 -15.13 -8.78 10.10
N SER A 161 -15.74 -8.56 8.92
CA SER A 161 -15.75 -9.49 7.79
C SER A 161 -15.98 -8.73 6.48
N GLY A 162 -15.64 -9.34 5.35
CA GLY A 162 -15.80 -8.73 4.02
C GLY A 162 -14.57 -9.00 3.15
N PRO A 163 -14.43 -8.34 2.01
CA PRO A 163 -13.26 -8.50 1.15
C PRO A 163 -11.96 -8.12 1.87
N SER A 164 -10.89 -8.87 1.62
CA SER A 164 -9.56 -8.58 2.18
C SER A 164 -8.81 -7.46 1.42
N GLN A 165 -9.35 -7.01 0.29
CA GLN A 165 -8.84 -5.89 -0.49
C GLN A 165 -9.98 -4.97 -0.89
N LEU A 166 -9.83 -3.67 -0.63
CA LEU A 166 -10.80 -2.65 -0.99
C LEU A 166 -10.11 -1.43 -1.59
N VAL A 167 -10.71 -0.88 -2.63
CA VAL A 167 -10.27 0.38 -3.26
C VAL A 167 -11.12 1.52 -2.72
N VAL A 168 -10.45 2.51 -2.13
CA VAL A 168 -11.10 3.71 -1.56
C VAL A 168 -10.63 4.95 -2.32
N MET A 169 -11.48 5.43 -3.23
CA MET A 169 -11.12 6.52 -4.14
C MET A 169 -12.31 7.43 -4.44
N ARG A 170 -12.03 8.63 -4.95
CA ARG A 170 -13.03 9.53 -5.56
C ARG A 170 -12.75 9.67 -7.05
N GLY A 171 -13.66 9.17 -7.87
CA GLY A 171 -13.55 9.15 -9.34
C GLY A 171 -13.91 7.80 -9.91
N ALA A 172 -14.09 7.75 -11.22
CA ALA A 172 -14.33 6.50 -11.92
C ALA A 172 -13.02 5.69 -12.04
N PRO A 173 -13.07 4.35 -11.96
CA PRO A 173 -11.88 3.50 -12.10
C PRO A 173 -11.06 3.79 -13.36
N GLU A 174 -11.73 4.12 -14.46
CA GLU A 174 -11.10 4.42 -15.76
C GLU A 174 -10.19 5.65 -15.72
N ALA A 175 -10.43 6.58 -14.79
CA ALA A 175 -9.59 7.78 -14.62
C ALA A 175 -8.21 7.44 -14.03
N PHE A 176 -8.09 6.32 -13.32
CA PHE A 176 -6.84 5.84 -12.74
C PHE A 176 -6.08 4.92 -13.69
N ALA A 177 -6.80 4.14 -14.52
CA ALA A 177 -6.16 3.25 -15.47
C ALA A 177 -5.33 4.04 -16.50
N PRO A 178 -4.10 3.60 -16.82
CA PRO A 178 -3.37 4.19 -17.93
C PRO A 178 -4.13 3.96 -19.24
N PRO A 179 -4.03 4.88 -20.21
CA PRO A 179 -4.56 4.65 -21.55
C PRO A 179 -3.99 3.33 -22.09
N ILE A 180 -4.83 2.45 -22.57
CA ILE A 180 -4.37 1.23 -23.22
C ILE A 180 -3.71 1.66 -24.53
N ASP A 181 -2.39 1.57 -24.62
CA ASP A 181 -1.66 1.78 -25.86
C ASP A 181 -1.82 0.51 -26.72
N HIS A 182 -2.65 0.63 -27.75
CA HIS A 182 -2.88 -0.44 -28.71
C HIS A 182 -1.81 -0.46 -29.82
N THR A 183 -0.72 0.30 -29.69
CA THR A 183 0.39 0.21 -30.62
C THR A 183 0.98 -1.19 -30.52
N PRO A 184 0.96 -2.00 -31.61
CA PRO A 184 1.57 -3.32 -31.55
C PRO A 184 3.05 -3.17 -31.18
N ALA A 185 3.52 -3.99 -30.24
CA ALA A 185 4.93 -4.01 -29.90
C ALA A 185 5.71 -4.17 -31.20
N SER A 186 6.65 -3.26 -31.47
CA SER A 186 7.53 -3.40 -32.62
C SER A 186 8.28 -4.73 -32.50
N ASP A 187 8.32 -5.51 -33.57
CA ASP A 187 8.99 -6.82 -33.64
C ASP A 187 10.49 -6.78 -33.26
N ASP A 188 11.03 -5.60 -33.02
CA ASP A 188 12.44 -5.38 -32.65
C ASP A 188 12.85 -5.91 -31.26
N LEU A 189 11.89 -6.31 -30.40
CA LEU A 189 12.17 -6.85 -29.07
C LEU A 189 12.44 -8.38 -29.05
N VAL A 190 12.37 -9.05 -30.19
CA VAL A 190 12.52 -10.53 -30.28
C VAL A 190 13.84 -10.97 -30.92
N ALA A 191 14.68 -10.05 -31.37
CA ALA A 191 16.02 -10.40 -31.89
C ALA A 191 17.03 -10.55 -30.73
N GLY A 192 16.99 -11.70 -30.07
CA GLY A 192 18.12 -12.18 -29.27
C GLY A 192 19.34 -12.45 -30.18
N PRO A 193 20.57 -12.39 -29.67
CA PRO A 193 21.76 -12.62 -30.48
C PRO A 193 21.71 -14.01 -31.09
N ARG A 194 21.74 -14.08 -32.41
CA ARG A 194 22.00 -15.34 -33.14
C ARG A 194 23.47 -15.69 -32.93
N ALA A 195 23.69 -16.91 -32.46
CA ALA A 195 25.00 -17.52 -32.26
C ALA A 195 25.84 -17.53 -33.56
#